data_cd9a3c58b239dfc63df8b535728b451a
#
_entry.id   cd9a3c58b239dfc63df8b535728b451a
#
_cell.length_a   1.000
_cell.length_b   1.000
_cell.length_c   1.000
_cell.angle_alpha   90.00
_cell.angle_beta   90.00
_cell.angle_gamma   90.00
#
_symmetry.space_group_name_H-M   'P 1'
#
loop_
_entity.id
_entity.type
_entity.pdbx_description
1 polymer ?
#
loop_
_entity_poly.entity_id
_entity_poly.type
_entity_poly.pdbx_seq_one_letter_code
_entity_poly.pdbx_strand_id
1 'polypeptide(L)'
;MTTFQIARADGKTLEIQGKMANRHGLIAGATGTGKTVTLRRMAEAFSSEGVPVFLVDVKGDLSGIAQAGANSGKVGERIAEFDLGEHWLQNFPVRFWDVYGETGIPVRVTVSEMGPMLLARLMNLNDTQEGLLNLVFKVADDRGWHILDLKDLRSMLKHVSDHASEYRTQYGNVSAASIGAIQRQLLTLENEGAEKFFGEPSLNLQDWMQTDNGKGIINILNSEKLMRSPRMYSAFLLWMLAELFETLPEVGDLDKPKFVMFFDEAHLMFDNAANALVEQIEQVVRLIRSKGVGVYFVTQNPLDLPDTILGQLGNRVQHALRAFTPRDQKAVKAAAETFRSNPNIKVAEAIAELGVGEALVSFLDEKGMPEPVERALILPPQSALTPLAAEERNRLFQNDDLYPIYKDMVDNYSAFEALAEADSQAAAEKEAANAAKEQEKAQKAAEKEAANADPGILGGLIGGLSGGRKKSGQGLGYNVADAIGSQINRQVTNAISRSVMGIIKNMFK
;
A
#
# COMPACT_ATOMS: atom_id res chain seq x y z
N MET A 1 -19.90 17.95 24.18
CA MET A 1 -19.88 16.96 23.07
C MET A 1 -19.37 17.64 21.83
N THR A 2 -18.45 17.03 21.11
CA THR A 2 -17.93 17.59 19.86
C THR A 2 -19.00 17.45 18.77
N THR A 3 -19.23 18.52 18.01
CA THR A 3 -20.15 18.53 16.85
C THR A 3 -19.47 19.20 15.67
N PHE A 4 -19.87 18.81 14.47
CA PHE A 4 -19.31 19.33 13.22
C PHE A 4 -20.44 20.01 12.44
N GLN A 5 -20.40 21.34 12.34
CA GLN A 5 -21.42 22.13 11.66
C GLN A 5 -21.28 22.07 10.15
N ILE A 6 -22.32 21.61 9.47
CA ILE A 6 -22.26 21.35 8.01
C ILE A 6 -23.24 22.21 7.21
N ALA A 7 -24.48 22.39 7.72
CA ALA A 7 -25.55 23.06 6.97
C ALA A 7 -26.48 23.83 7.91
N ARG A 8 -27.37 24.65 7.33
CA ARG A 8 -28.47 25.32 8.04
C ARG A 8 -29.82 25.12 7.33
N ALA A 9 -30.84 24.83 8.11
CA ALA A 9 -32.22 24.73 7.67
C ALA A 9 -33.12 25.54 8.64
N ASP A 10 -33.91 26.47 8.13
CA ASP A 10 -34.88 27.27 8.91
C ASP A 10 -34.33 27.81 10.24
N GLY A 11 -33.10 28.33 10.22
CA GLY A 11 -32.42 28.88 11.41
C GLY A 11 -31.78 27.83 12.33
N LYS A 12 -32.00 26.51 12.09
CA LYS A 12 -31.35 25.42 12.79
C LYS A 12 -30.03 25.05 12.11
N THR A 13 -28.96 24.93 12.87
CA THR A 13 -27.71 24.36 12.38
C THR A 13 -27.79 22.84 12.39
N LEU A 14 -27.44 22.22 11.27
CA LEU A 14 -27.36 20.77 11.13
C LEU A 14 -25.90 20.34 11.31
N GLU A 15 -25.69 19.43 12.27
CA GLU A 15 -24.37 19.06 12.75
C GLU A 15 -24.21 17.54 12.78
N ILE A 16 -23.04 17.05 12.44
CA ILE A 16 -22.66 15.66 12.71
C ILE A 16 -22.19 15.55 14.15
N GLN A 17 -22.79 14.66 14.91
CA GLN A 17 -22.35 14.35 16.27
C GLN A 17 -21.00 13.66 16.24
N GLY A 18 -20.05 14.08 17.07
CA GLY A 18 -18.70 13.54 17.08
C GLY A 18 -18.66 12.04 17.26
N LYS A 19 -19.44 11.50 18.20
CA LYS A 19 -19.56 10.04 18.42
C LYS A 19 -20.15 9.26 17.25
N MET A 20 -20.86 9.95 16.33
CA MET A 20 -21.51 9.34 15.18
C MET A 20 -20.76 9.59 13.87
N ALA A 21 -19.69 10.37 13.90
CA ALA A 21 -18.93 10.70 12.69
C ALA A 21 -18.15 9.49 12.12
N ASN A 22 -17.79 8.49 12.93
CA ASN A 22 -17.22 7.22 12.48
C ASN A 22 -18.27 6.21 11.94
N ARG A 23 -19.56 6.59 11.91
CA ARG A 23 -20.65 5.80 11.31
C ARG A 23 -20.80 6.03 9.81
N HIS A 24 -19.72 6.47 9.20
CA HIS A 24 -19.60 6.70 7.77
C HIS A 24 -20.63 7.66 7.18
N GLY A 25 -20.47 8.03 5.94
CA GLY A 25 -21.41 8.94 5.29
C GLY A 25 -21.37 8.90 3.77
N LEU A 26 -22.39 9.54 3.19
CA LEU A 26 -22.58 9.69 1.75
C LEU A 26 -22.81 11.15 1.41
N ILE A 27 -22.10 11.65 0.40
CA ILE A 27 -22.35 12.91 -0.29
C ILE A 27 -22.69 12.56 -1.73
N ALA A 28 -23.96 12.70 -2.13
CA ALA A 28 -24.37 12.35 -3.47
C ALA A 28 -25.01 13.53 -4.20
N GLY A 29 -24.98 13.51 -5.53
CA GLY A 29 -25.61 14.54 -6.37
C GLY A 29 -24.97 14.71 -7.74
N ALA A 30 -25.67 15.31 -8.67
CA ALA A 30 -25.18 15.55 -10.03
C ALA A 30 -23.96 16.51 -10.05
N THR A 31 -23.23 16.51 -11.14
CA THR A 31 -22.09 17.42 -11.33
C THR A 31 -22.55 18.89 -11.23
N GLY A 32 -21.77 19.70 -10.52
CA GLY A 32 -22.03 21.13 -10.37
C GLY A 32 -23.11 21.50 -9.33
N THR A 33 -23.60 20.57 -8.53
CA THR A 33 -24.64 20.81 -7.50
C THR A 33 -24.08 21.23 -6.13
N GLY A 34 -22.77 21.07 -5.90
CA GLY A 34 -22.10 21.50 -4.67
C GLY A 34 -21.43 20.39 -3.86
N LYS A 35 -21.32 19.15 -4.38
CA LYS A 35 -20.67 18.03 -3.67
C LYS A 35 -19.27 18.36 -3.15
N THR A 36 -18.39 18.88 -4.01
CA THR A 36 -17.00 19.24 -3.64
C THR A 36 -16.98 20.32 -2.55
N VAL A 37 -17.93 21.25 -2.58
CA VAL A 37 -18.07 22.26 -1.51
C VAL A 37 -18.46 21.62 -0.19
N THR A 38 -19.42 20.68 -0.22
CA THR A 38 -19.83 19.91 0.98
C THR A 38 -18.70 19.07 1.53
N LEU A 39 -17.98 18.33 0.67
CA LEU A 39 -16.78 17.55 1.05
C LEU A 39 -15.76 18.46 1.74
N ARG A 40 -15.43 19.60 1.10
CA ARG A 40 -14.50 20.61 1.66
C ARG A 40 -14.97 21.11 3.01
N ARG A 41 -16.23 21.53 3.13
CA ARG A 41 -16.80 22.01 4.39
C ARG A 41 -16.73 20.94 5.49
N MET A 42 -17.02 19.69 5.17
CA MET A 42 -16.90 18.61 6.14
C MET A 42 -15.45 18.35 6.56
N ALA A 43 -14.51 18.33 5.63
CA ALA A 43 -13.08 18.19 5.92
C ALA A 43 -12.56 19.32 6.84
N GLU A 44 -12.96 20.56 6.54
CA GLU A 44 -12.64 21.74 7.37
C GLU A 44 -13.22 21.64 8.78
N ALA A 45 -14.47 21.17 8.88
CA ALA A 45 -15.14 20.98 10.16
C ALA A 45 -14.43 19.94 11.04
N PHE A 46 -14.04 18.80 10.46
CA PHE A 46 -13.27 17.77 11.14
C PHE A 46 -11.89 18.29 11.56
N SER A 47 -11.17 18.94 10.64
CA SER A 47 -9.85 19.52 10.92
C SER A 47 -9.89 20.53 12.04
N SER A 48 -10.88 21.45 12.06
CA SER A 48 -11.05 22.47 13.11
C SER A 48 -11.17 21.88 14.51
N GLU A 49 -11.78 20.71 14.63
CA GLU A 49 -11.93 19.99 15.89
C GLU A 49 -10.76 19.01 16.18
N GLY A 50 -9.65 19.15 15.47
CA GLY A 50 -8.45 18.34 15.66
C GLY A 50 -8.61 16.88 15.22
N VAL A 51 -9.45 16.63 14.23
CA VAL A 51 -9.58 15.30 13.58
C VAL A 51 -8.82 15.34 12.27
N PRO A 52 -7.75 14.54 12.11
CA PRO A 52 -7.04 14.42 10.85
C PRO A 52 -7.94 13.84 9.76
N VAL A 53 -7.73 14.32 8.53
CA VAL A 53 -8.56 13.98 7.37
C VAL A 53 -7.70 13.48 6.23
N PHE A 54 -8.20 12.50 5.48
CA PHE A 54 -7.63 12.06 4.22
C PHE A 54 -8.63 12.28 3.08
N LEU A 55 -8.17 12.89 2.00
CA LEU A 55 -8.97 13.20 0.82
C LEU A 55 -8.33 12.59 -0.42
N VAL A 56 -9.11 11.85 -1.21
CA VAL A 56 -8.72 11.46 -2.57
C VAL A 56 -9.16 12.56 -3.52
N ASP A 57 -8.21 13.29 -4.10
CA ASP A 57 -8.45 14.39 -5.04
C ASP A 57 -8.30 13.90 -6.48
N VAL A 58 -9.43 13.63 -7.13
CA VAL A 58 -9.49 13.12 -8.52
C VAL A 58 -9.31 14.22 -9.55
N LYS A 59 -9.69 15.45 -9.21
CA LYS A 59 -9.75 16.60 -10.14
C LYS A 59 -8.66 17.64 -9.93
N GLY A 60 -7.89 17.53 -8.83
CA GLY A 60 -6.88 18.50 -8.46
C GLY A 60 -7.48 19.82 -7.91
N ASP A 61 -8.76 19.83 -7.54
CA ASP A 61 -9.47 21.05 -7.13
C ASP A 61 -9.49 21.28 -5.60
N LEU A 62 -9.03 20.34 -4.79
CA LEU A 62 -9.05 20.43 -3.33
C LEU A 62 -7.85 21.16 -2.71
N SER A 63 -6.79 21.39 -3.49
CA SER A 63 -5.55 22.01 -2.99
C SER A 63 -5.74 23.40 -2.38
N GLY A 64 -6.78 24.13 -2.76
CA GLY A 64 -7.14 25.43 -2.21
C GLY A 64 -7.48 25.44 -0.70
N ILE A 65 -7.66 24.27 -0.08
CA ILE A 65 -7.87 24.12 1.38
C ILE A 65 -6.69 24.71 2.18
N ALA A 66 -5.50 24.71 1.60
CA ALA A 66 -4.30 25.30 2.21
C ALA A 66 -4.32 26.83 2.31
N GLN A 67 -5.26 27.51 1.65
CA GLN A 67 -5.38 28.98 1.66
C GLN A 67 -6.73 29.41 2.21
N ALA A 68 -6.76 30.57 2.88
CA ALA A 68 -8.02 31.17 3.33
C ALA A 68 -8.89 31.57 2.14
N GLY A 69 -10.20 31.37 2.28
CA GLY A 69 -11.18 31.77 1.29
C GLY A 69 -11.26 33.30 1.11
N ALA A 70 -12.00 33.74 0.09
CA ALA A 70 -12.27 35.15 -0.15
C ALA A 70 -13.75 35.46 0.16
N ASN A 71 -14.00 36.58 0.82
CA ASN A 71 -15.36 37.09 1.06
C ASN A 71 -15.91 37.76 -0.22
N SER A 72 -16.20 36.93 -1.22
CA SER A 72 -16.69 37.40 -2.52
C SER A 72 -17.61 36.40 -3.19
N GLY A 73 -18.42 36.87 -4.16
CA GLY A 73 -19.36 36.03 -4.90
C GLY A 73 -20.31 35.24 -3.99
N LYS A 74 -20.65 34.03 -4.36
CA LYS A 74 -21.58 33.17 -3.59
C LYS A 74 -21.10 32.82 -2.18
N VAL A 75 -19.77 32.76 -1.95
CA VAL A 75 -19.22 32.52 -0.61
C VAL A 75 -19.51 33.74 0.27
N GLY A 76 -19.26 34.94 -0.20
CA GLY A 76 -19.56 36.17 0.53
C GLY A 76 -21.06 36.36 0.79
N GLU A 77 -21.91 36.08 -0.20
CA GLU A 77 -23.38 36.09 -0.04
C GLU A 77 -23.83 35.15 1.10
N ARG A 78 -23.25 33.92 1.16
CA ARG A 78 -23.57 32.92 2.20
C ARG A 78 -23.04 33.31 3.58
N ILE A 79 -21.84 33.92 3.64
CA ILE A 79 -21.28 34.44 4.91
C ILE A 79 -22.21 35.50 5.49
N ALA A 80 -22.70 36.42 4.65
CA ALA A 80 -23.66 37.45 5.06
C ALA A 80 -25.02 36.86 5.44
N GLU A 81 -25.58 35.94 4.63
CA GLU A 81 -26.87 35.27 4.87
C GLU A 81 -26.88 34.53 6.22
N PHE A 82 -25.77 33.91 6.58
CA PHE A 82 -25.67 33.14 7.81
C PHE A 82 -25.07 33.92 8.99
N ASP A 83 -24.74 35.21 8.82
CA ASP A 83 -24.10 36.04 9.84
C ASP A 83 -22.86 35.38 10.47
N LEU A 84 -21.96 34.86 9.62
CA LEU A 84 -20.80 34.10 10.07
C LEU A 84 -19.61 34.98 10.51
N GLY A 85 -19.65 36.29 10.22
CA GLY A 85 -18.62 37.25 10.59
C GLY A 85 -17.35 37.15 9.71
N GLU A 86 -16.43 38.11 9.92
CA GLU A 86 -15.20 38.26 9.16
C GLU A 86 -14.17 37.15 9.45
N HIS A 87 -14.24 36.54 10.64
CA HIS A 87 -13.30 35.51 11.09
C HIS A 87 -13.66 34.10 10.57
N TRP A 88 -14.72 33.98 9.76
CA TRP A 88 -15.11 32.70 9.21
C TRP A 88 -14.05 32.11 8.29
N LEU A 89 -13.44 32.95 7.45
CA LEU A 89 -12.49 32.52 6.44
C LEU A 89 -11.12 32.24 7.05
N GLN A 90 -10.59 31.05 6.80
CA GLN A 90 -9.28 30.62 7.30
C GLN A 90 -8.68 29.53 6.40
N ASN A 91 -7.40 29.29 6.56
CA ASN A 91 -6.67 28.16 5.97
C ASN A 91 -6.57 26.98 6.95
N PHE A 92 -6.25 25.84 6.37
CA PHE A 92 -6.05 24.60 7.12
C PHE A 92 -4.67 24.01 6.87
N PRO A 93 -4.11 23.25 7.83
CA PRO A 93 -2.88 22.51 7.61
C PRO A 93 -3.13 21.39 6.60
N VAL A 94 -2.37 21.37 5.51
CA VAL A 94 -2.53 20.43 4.41
C VAL A 94 -1.20 19.74 4.11
N ARG A 95 -1.24 18.44 3.86
CA ARG A 95 -0.15 17.66 3.26
C ARG A 95 -0.60 17.10 1.91
N PHE A 96 0.29 17.19 0.93
CA PHE A 96 0.04 16.66 -0.42
C PHE A 96 0.80 15.36 -0.60
N TRP A 97 0.08 14.32 -1.04
CA TRP A 97 0.59 12.98 -1.28
C TRP A 97 0.39 12.58 -2.74
N ASP A 98 1.30 11.79 -3.28
CA ASP A 98 1.24 11.30 -4.66
C ASP A 98 1.94 9.96 -4.78
N VAL A 99 1.25 8.94 -5.26
CA VAL A 99 1.83 7.60 -5.48
C VAL A 99 3.04 7.64 -6.42
N TYR A 100 3.04 8.58 -7.37
CA TYR A 100 4.14 8.73 -8.34
C TYR A 100 5.22 9.72 -7.91
N GLY A 101 4.99 10.48 -6.84
CA GLY A 101 5.94 11.47 -6.30
C GLY A 101 6.16 12.70 -7.19
N GLU A 102 5.24 13.01 -8.10
CA GLU A 102 5.37 14.12 -9.05
C GLU A 102 4.80 15.44 -8.49
N THR A 103 3.74 15.34 -7.70
CA THR A 103 2.95 16.49 -7.23
C THR A 103 2.67 16.51 -5.73
N GLY A 104 3.32 15.64 -4.99
CA GLY A 104 3.19 15.47 -3.54
C GLY A 104 4.30 14.59 -2.98
N ILE A 105 4.27 14.37 -1.69
CA ILE A 105 5.15 13.44 -0.98
C ILE A 105 4.86 12.03 -1.50
N PRO A 106 5.90 11.27 -1.92
CA PRO A 106 5.70 9.92 -2.45
C PRO A 106 5.06 8.98 -1.42
N VAL A 107 4.12 8.16 -1.88
CA VAL A 107 3.53 7.07 -1.09
C VAL A 107 4.06 5.74 -1.60
N ARG A 108 4.68 4.97 -0.72
CA ARG A 108 5.20 3.62 -1.02
C ARG A 108 4.76 2.61 0.02
N VAL A 109 4.78 1.37 -0.39
CA VAL A 109 4.53 0.19 0.45
C VAL A 109 5.48 -0.92 0.03
N THR A 110 5.97 -1.72 0.97
CA THR A 110 6.73 -2.90 0.58
C THR A 110 5.81 -4.00 0.05
N VAL A 111 6.35 -4.86 -0.80
CA VAL A 111 5.61 -6.05 -1.30
C VAL A 111 5.24 -6.97 -0.14
N SER A 112 6.10 -7.08 0.87
CA SER A 112 5.82 -7.85 2.09
C SER A 112 4.63 -7.31 2.88
N GLU A 113 4.51 -5.98 3.04
CA GLU A 113 3.38 -5.34 3.71
C GLU A 113 2.07 -5.49 2.93
N MET A 114 2.12 -5.41 1.60
CA MET A 114 0.94 -5.71 0.77
C MET A 114 0.48 -7.16 0.97
N GLY A 115 1.42 -8.07 1.10
CA GLY A 115 1.16 -9.49 1.32
C GLY A 115 0.59 -10.25 0.11
N PRO A 116 0.68 -11.58 0.13
CA PRO A 116 0.32 -12.40 -1.02
C PRO A 116 -1.17 -12.36 -1.36
N MET A 117 -2.05 -12.22 -0.37
CA MET A 117 -3.49 -12.23 -0.58
C MET A 117 -3.97 -10.98 -1.33
N LEU A 118 -3.53 -9.78 -0.93
CA LEU A 118 -3.89 -8.54 -1.62
C LEU A 118 -3.28 -8.48 -3.01
N LEU A 119 -2.02 -8.92 -3.15
CA LEU A 119 -1.37 -9.01 -4.47
C LEU A 119 -2.07 -10.01 -5.40
N ALA A 120 -2.50 -11.16 -4.91
CA ALA A 120 -3.25 -12.12 -5.72
C ALA A 120 -4.55 -11.53 -6.27
N ARG A 121 -5.27 -10.78 -5.45
CA ARG A 121 -6.50 -10.08 -5.85
C ARG A 121 -6.22 -8.96 -6.85
N LEU A 122 -5.19 -8.15 -6.58
CA LEU A 122 -4.75 -7.09 -7.48
C LEU A 122 -4.39 -7.62 -8.88
N MET A 123 -3.69 -8.74 -8.92
CA MET A 123 -3.29 -9.40 -10.16
C MET A 123 -4.38 -10.31 -10.75
N ASN A 124 -5.54 -10.42 -10.10
CA ASN A 124 -6.65 -11.29 -10.50
C ASN A 124 -6.20 -12.73 -10.73
N LEU A 125 -5.45 -13.29 -9.77
CA LEU A 125 -4.94 -14.64 -9.81
C LEU A 125 -6.03 -15.66 -9.48
N ASN A 126 -5.96 -16.83 -10.11
CA ASN A 126 -6.80 -17.97 -9.71
C ASN A 126 -6.23 -18.69 -8.48
N ASP A 127 -7.00 -19.57 -7.85
CA ASP A 127 -6.64 -20.30 -6.62
C ASP A 127 -5.27 -20.99 -6.71
N THR A 128 -4.93 -21.58 -7.86
CA THR A 128 -3.63 -22.25 -8.08
C THR A 128 -2.48 -21.24 -8.09
N GLN A 129 -2.66 -20.09 -8.71
CA GLN A 129 -1.67 -19.01 -8.77
C GLN A 129 -1.53 -18.31 -7.43
N GLU A 130 -2.63 -18.07 -6.73
CA GLU A 130 -2.64 -17.53 -5.37
C GLU A 130 -1.92 -18.48 -4.40
N GLY A 131 -2.20 -19.79 -4.45
CA GLY A 131 -1.50 -20.80 -3.65
C GLY A 131 0.02 -20.78 -3.92
N LEU A 132 0.41 -20.58 -5.18
CA LEU A 132 1.82 -20.47 -5.55
C LEU A 132 2.46 -19.17 -5.05
N LEU A 133 1.74 -18.07 -5.11
CA LEU A 133 2.21 -16.78 -4.56
C LEU A 133 2.38 -16.90 -3.04
N ASN A 134 1.44 -17.52 -2.33
CA ASN A 134 1.55 -17.81 -0.90
C ASN A 134 2.79 -18.65 -0.58
N LEU A 135 3.10 -19.66 -1.43
CA LEU A 135 4.33 -20.45 -1.28
C LEU A 135 5.58 -19.56 -1.42
N VAL A 136 5.62 -18.66 -2.39
CA VAL A 136 6.76 -17.73 -2.60
C VAL A 136 7.02 -16.90 -1.35
N PHE A 137 5.99 -16.32 -0.75
CA PHE A 137 6.11 -15.57 0.50
C PHE A 137 6.53 -16.45 1.67
N LYS A 138 5.96 -17.65 1.78
CA LYS A 138 6.33 -18.60 2.84
C LYS A 138 7.80 -19.01 2.76
N VAL A 139 8.33 -19.25 1.56
CA VAL A 139 9.76 -19.57 1.36
C VAL A 139 10.63 -18.37 1.73
N ALA A 140 10.21 -17.16 1.38
CA ALA A 140 10.91 -15.94 1.75
C ALA A 140 10.97 -15.76 3.27
N ASP A 141 9.85 -15.91 3.96
CA ASP A 141 9.75 -15.84 5.43
C ASP A 141 10.62 -16.88 6.12
N ASP A 142 10.57 -18.15 5.68
CA ASP A 142 11.35 -19.25 6.27
C ASP A 142 12.85 -19.05 6.11
N ARG A 143 13.29 -18.27 5.12
CA ARG A 143 14.69 -17.94 4.82
C ARG A 143 15.10 -16.58 5.38
N GLY A 144 14.18 -15.78 5.91
CA GLY A 144 14.42 -14.39 6.32
C GLY A 144 14.76 -13.45 5.16
N TRP A 145 14.25 -13.74 3.96
CA TRP A 145 14.44 -12.92 2.75
C TRP A 145 13.28 -11.93 2.61
N HIS A 146 13.57 -10.66 2.78
CA HIS A 146 12.56 -9.61 2.66
C HIS A 146 12.21 -9.33 1.21
N ILE A 147 10.92 -9.30 0.89
CA ILE A 147 10.41 -8.92 -0.42
C ILE A 147 9.98 -7.45 -0.33
N LEU A 148 10.88 -6.53 -0.63
CA LEU A 148 10.67 -5.09 -0.46
C LEU A 148 10.00 -4.47 -1.68
N ASP A 149 10.42 -4.88 -2.87
CA ASP A 149 9.96 -4.32 -4.14
C ASP A 149 9.60 -5.41 -5.18
N LEU A 150 9.28 -4.99 -6.40
CA LEU A 150 8.88 -5.91 -7.47
C LEU A 150 10.06 -6.74 -8.02
N LYS A 151 11.32 -6.23 -7.93
CA LYS A 151 12.51 -7.00 -8.36
C LYS A 151 12.71 -8.20 -7.44
N ASP A 152 12.46 -8.03 -6.14
CA ASP A 152 12.52 -9.10 -5.14
C ASP A 152 11.50 -10.18 -5.42
N LEU A 153 10.24 -9.78 -5.62
CA LEU A 153 9.16 -10.72 -5.92
C LEU A 153 9.44 -11.51 -7.20
N ARG A 154 9.98 -10.85 -8.23
CA ARG A 154 10.36 -11.49 -9.48
C ARG A 154 11.50 -12.51 -9.28
N SER A 155 12.49 -12.15 -8.48
CA SER A 155 13.62 -13.02 -8.14
C SER A 155 13.18 -14.23 -7.33
N MET A 156 12.30 -14.03 -6.36
CA MET A 156 11.70 -15.11 -5.58
C MET A 156 10.85 -16.05 -6.43
N LEU A 157 10.02 -15.53 -7.35
CA LEU A 157 9.26 -16.33 -8.30
C LEU A 157 10.17 -17.20 -9.17
N LYS A 158 11.28 -16.63 -9.64
CA LYS A 158 12.29 -17.36 -10.41
C LYS A 158 12.95 -18.43 -9.56
N HIS A 159 13.39 -18.11 -8.36
CA HIS A 159 14.03 -19.06 -7.43
C HIS A 159 13.11 -20.26 -7.14
N VAL A 160 11.84 -20.02 -6.81
CA VAL A 160 10.86 -21.08 -6.56
C VAL A 160 10.62 -21.95 -7.82
N SER A 161 10.67 -21.35 -9.01
CA SER A 161 10.57 -22.07 -10.29
C SER A 161 11.77 -22.98 -10.52
N ASP A 162 12.98 -22.46 -10.33
CA ASP A 162 14.23 -23.16 -10.59
C ASP A 162 14.46 -24.31 -9.60
N HIS A 163 13.95 -24.17 -8.36
CA HIS A 163 14.02 -25.16 -7.29
C HIS A 163 12.70 -25.90 -7.03
N ALA A 164 11.81 -25.96 -8.04
CA ALA A 164 10.47 -26.57 -7.93
C ALA A 164 10.45 -27.98 -7.34
N SER A 165 11.49 -28.81 -7.65
CA SER A 165 11.61 -30.17 -7.14
C SER A 165 11.82 -30.23 -5.61
N GLU A 166 12.48 -29.25 -5.02
CA GLU A 166 12.76 -29.17 -3.59
C GLU A 166 11.48 -28.84 -2.80
N TYR A 167 10.68 -27.94 -3.33
CA TYR A 167 9.45 -27.49 -2.71
C TYR A 167 8.26 -28.43 -2.89
N ARG A 168 8.34 -29.35 -3.89
CA ARG A 168 7.24 -30.24 -4.25
C ARG A 168 6.78 -31.15 -3.11
N THR A 169 7.69 -31.65 -2.31
CA THR A 169 7.38 -32.60 -1.23
C THR A 169 6.66 -31.89 -0.08
N GLN A 170 7.02 -30.67 0.20
CA GLN A 170 6.50 -29.93 1.35
C GLN A 170 5.25 -29.10 1.01
N TYR A 171 5.19 -28.55 -0.19
CA TYR A 171 4.19 -27.54 -0.58
C TYR A 171 3.35 -27.92 -1.81
N GLY A 172 3.63 -29.06 -2.41
CA GLY A 172 2.91 -29.51 -3.60
C GLY A 172 3.55 -29.09 -4.93
N ASN A 173 2.83 -29.25 -6.03
CA ASN A 173 3.38 -29.07 -7.36
C ASN A 173 3.54 -27.59 -7.74
N VAL A 174 4.76 -27.18 -8.04
CA VAL A 174 5.08 -25.84 -8.58
C VAL A 174 4.98 -25.90 -10.10
N SER A 175 3.98 -25.21 -10.66
CA SER A 175 3.74 -25.17 -12.10
C SER A 175 4.47 -23.98 -12.76
N ALA A 176 5.37 -24.26 -13.71
CA ALA A 176 6.03 -23.22 -14.50
C ALA A 176 5.02 -22.33 -15.28
N ALA A 177 3.89 -22.91 -15.71
CA ALA A 177 2.83 -22.17 -16.38
C ALA A 177 2.17 -21.15 -15.45
N SER A 178 1.96 -21.51 -14.17
CA SER A 178 1.41 -20.61 -13.14
C SER A 178 2.40 -19.49 -12.77
N ILE A 179 3.70 -19.82 -12.63
CA ILE A 179 4.76 -18.82 -12.43
C ILE A 179 4.76 -17.81 -13.59
N GLY A 180 4.75 -18.30 -14.84
CA GLY A 180 4.71 -17.44 -16.01
C GLY A 180 3.44 -16.58 -16.10
N ALA A 181 2.31 -17.04 -15.57
CA ALA A 181 1.09 -16.25 -15.50
C ALA A 181 1.24 -15.11 -14.47
N ILE A 182 1.78 -15.39 -13.28
CA ILE A 182 2.05 -14.37 -12.25
C ILE A 182 3.03 -13.32 -12.78
N GLN A 183 4.12 -13.72 -13.43
CA GLN A 183 5.12 -12.82 -14.00
C GLN A 183 4.51 -11.88 -15.07
N ARG A 184 3.56 -12.36 -15.89
CA ARG A 184 2.87 -11.53 -16.88
C ARG A 184 1.96 -10.49 -16.20
N GLN A 185 1.28 -10.84 -15.11
CA GLN A 185 0.48 -9.89 -14.35
C GLN A 185 1.36 -8.85 -13.65
N LEU A 186 2.52 -9.28 -13.13
CA LEU A 186 3.49 -8.38 -12.54
C LEU A 186 4.01 -7.35 -13.56
N LEU A 187 4.35 -7.81 -14.77
CA LEU A 187 4.74 -6.90 -15.86
C LEU A 187 3.62 -5.89 -16.21
N THR A 188 2.35 -6.30 -16.12
CA THR A 188 1.23 -5.40 -16.35
C THR A 188 1.17 -4.30 -15.29
N LEU A 189 1.40 -4.65 -14.01
CA LEU A 189 1.46 -3.66 -12.92
C LEU A 189 2.64 -2.70 -13.10
N GLU A 190 3.81 -3.19 -13.48
CA GLU A 190 4.98 -2.34 -13.76
C GLU A 190 4.70 -1.32 -14.86
N ASN A 191 4.02 -1.73 -15.95
CA ASN A 191 3.61 -0.83 -17.02
C ASN A 191 2.62 0.26 -16.54
N GLU A 192 1.89 0.02 -15.45
CA GLU A 192 1.02 1.00 -14.80
C GLU A 192 1.77 1.87 -13.77
N GLY A 193 3.07 1.67 -13.60
CA GLY A 193 3.93 2.46 -12.71
C GLY A 193 4.02 1.91 -11.28
N ALA A 194 3.71 0.64 -11.07
CA ALA A 194 3.78 -0.01 -9.77
C ALA A 194 5.17 0.05 -9.11
N GLU A 195 6.23 0.18 -9.89
CA GLU A 195 7.61 0.37 -9.40
C GLU A 195 7.80 1.65 -8.56
N LYS A 196 6.90 2.65 -8.73
CA LYS A 196 6.91 3.86 -7.90
C LYS A 196 6.21 3.67 -6.57
N PHE A 197 5.28 2.72 -6.53
CA PHE A 197 4.47 2.42 -5.35
C PHE A 197 5.10 1.34 -4.47
N PHE A 198 5.71 0.29 -5.06
CA PHE A 198 6.36 -0.77 -4.30
C PHE A 198 7.82 -0.46 -4.02
N GLY A 199 8.18 -0.38 -2.74
CA GLY A 199 9.54 -0.12 -2.27
C GLY A 199 9.59 0.61 -0.94
N GLU A 200 10.80 0.99 -0.55
CA GLU A 200 11.06 1.72 0.70
C GLU A 200 11.44 3.19 0.44
N PRO A 201 11.27 4.07 1.44
CA PRO A 201 10.61 3.82 2.72
C PRO A 201 9.10 3.67 2.55
N SER A 202 8.52 2.69 3.24
CA SER A 202 7.06 2.52 3.24
C SER A 202 6.39 3.58 4.11
N LEU A 203 5.17 3.95 3.73
CA LEU A 203 4.40 4.97 4.44
C LEU A 203 3.94 4.46 5.81
N ASN A 204 4.29 5.21 6.85
CA ASN A 204 3.68 5.03 8.16
C ASN A 204 2.33 5.78 8.22
N LEU A 205 1.22 5.07 8.32
CA LEU A 205 -0.11 5.69 8.37
C LEU A 205 -0.33 6.59 9.58
N GLN A 206 0.48 6.49 10.65
CA GLN A 206 0.45 7.44 11.76
C GLN A 206 0.81 8.87 11.33
N ASP A 207 1.57 9.02 10.24
CA ASP A 207 1.91 10.33 9.68
C ASP A 207 0.69 11.05 9.08
N TRP A 208 -0.36 10.31 8.73
CA TRP A 208 -1.64 10.90 8.31
C TRP A 208 -2.54 11.30 9.47
N MET A 209 -2.26 10.83 10.69
CA MET A 209 -3.09 11.07 11.87
C MET A 209 -2.55 12.18 12.77
N GLN A 210 -1.77 13.08 12.20
CA GLN A 210 -1.15 14.19 12.94
C GLN A 210 -2.05 15.42 13.00
N THR A 211 -1.76 16.26 13.98
CA THR A 211 -2.40 17.56 14.15
C THR A 211 -1.34 18.66 14.13
N ASP A 212 -1.73 19.83 13.66
CA ASP A 212 -0.93 21.05 13.71
C ASP A 212 -1.72 22.16 14.38
N ASN A 213 -1.15 22.80 15.41
CA ASN A 213 -1.77 23.89 16.19
C ASN A 213 -3.22 23.58 16.63
N GLY A 214 -3.50 22.32 17.00
CA GLY A 214 -4.81 21.85 17.45
C GLY A 214 -5.80 21.52 16.33
N LYS A 215 -5.47 21.77 15.06
CA LYS A 215 -6.24 21.35 13.89
C LYS A 215 -5.74 19.99 13.39
N GLY A 216 -6.64 19.14 12.91
CA GLY A 216 -6.27 17.92 12.20
C GLY A 216 -5.64 18.23 10.85
N ILE A 217 -4.52 17.60 10.50
CA ILE A 217 -3.91 17.77 9.18
C ILE A 217 -4.82 17.16 8.13
N ILE A 218 -5.05 17.87 7.03
CA ILE A 218 -5.81 17.40 5.87
C ILE A 218 -4.81 16.85 4.85
N ASN A 219 -4.78 15.52 4.74
CA ASN A 219 -3.94 14.80 3.79
C ASN A 219 -4.67 14.70 2.45
N ILE A 220 -4.14 15.29 1.40
CA ILE A 220 -4.72 15.27 0.06
C ILE A 220 -3.87 14.39 -0.83
N LEU A 221 -4.43 13.27 -1.28
CA LEU A 221 -3.83 12.41 -2.29
C LEU A 221 -4.18 12.94 -3.68
N ASN A 222 -3.19 13.40 -4.43
CA ASN A 222 -3.39 13.69 -5.85
C ASN A 222 -3.58 12.38 -6.63
N SER A 223 -4.76 12.21 -7.17
CA SER A 223 -5.17 10.97 -7.83
C SER A 223 -5.43 11.12 -9.32
N GLU A 224 -5.18 12.27 -9.95
CA GLU A 224 -5.42 12.49 -11.38
C GLU A 224 -4.74 11.44 -12.26
N LYS A 225 -3.47 11.14 -11.98
CA LYS A 225 -2.70 10.13 -12.72
C LYS A 225 -3.07 8.72 -12.28
N LEU A 226 -3.28 8.52 -10.97
CA LEU A 226 -3.62 7.24 -10.38
C LEU A 226 -4.95 6.69 -10.91
N MET A 227 -5.94 7.57 -11.16
CA MET A 227 -7.23 7.20 -11.73
C MET A 227 -7.15 6.66 -13.17
N ARG A 228 -6.06 6.93 -13.88
CA ARG A 228 -5.82 6.34 -15.21
C ARG A 228 -5.34 4.89 -15.15
N SER A 229 -5.00 4.42 -13.95
CA SER A 229 -4.55 3.06 -13.64
C SER A 229 -5.47 2.44 -12.59
N PRO A 230 -6.65 1.92 -12.95
CA PRO A 230 -7.63 1.41 -11.99
C PRO A 230 -7.09 0.33 -11.06
N ARG A 231 -6.17 -0.51 -11.54
CA ARG A 231 -5.52 -1.53 -10.71
C ARG A 231 -4.65 -0.90 -9.62
N MET A 232 -3.84 0.10 -9.97
CA MET A 232 -3.00 0.81 -9.00
C MET A 232 -3.82 1.56 -7.97
N TYR A 233 -4.92 2.19 -8.40
CA TYR A 233 -5.85 2.83 -7.48
C TYR A 233 -6.46 1.81 -6.50
N SER A 234 -6.92 0.68 -7.03
CA SER A 234 -7.45 -0.40 -6.21
C SER A 234 -6.41 -0.97 -5.25
N ALA A 235 -5.15 -1.15 -5.70
CA ALA A 235 -4.05 -1.60 -4.88
C ALA A 235 -3.79 -0.68 -3.69
N PHE A 236 -3.66 0.62 -3.99
CA PHE A 236 -3.46 1.65 -2.98
C PHE A 236 -4.58 1.63 -1.93
N LEU A 237 -5.85 1.62 -2.38
CA LEU A 237 -6.99 1.65 -1.48
C LEU A 237 -7.08 0.41 -0.60
N LEU A 238 -6.89 -0.76 -1.18
CA LEU A 238 -6.91 -2.03 -0.44
C LEU A 238 -5.83 -2.06 0.63
N TRP A 239 -4.59 -1.75 0.24
CA TRP A 239 -3.50 -1.70 1.19
C TRP A 239 -3.82 -0.70 2.32
N MET A 240 -4.18 0.52 1.98
CA MET A 240 -4.44 1.57 2.96
C MET A 240 -5.55 1.18 3.96
N LEU A 241 -6.67 0.63 3.46
CA LEU A 241 -7.77 0.21 4.31
C LEU A 241 -7.39 -1.00 5.18
N ALA A 242 -6.63 -1.95 4.63
CA ALA A 242 -6.15 -3.11 5.37
C ALA A 242 -5.15 -2.69 6.45
N GLU A 243 -4.18 -1.86 6.10
CA GLU A 243 -3.16 -1.36 7.02
C GLU A 243 -3.78 -0.57 8.19
N LEU A 244 -4.75 0.31 7.91
CA LEU A 244 -5.50 1.00 8.96
C LEU A 244 -6.25 0.03 9.87
N PHE A 245 -6.81 -1.03 9.29
CA PHE A 245 -7.53 -2.04 10.06
C PHE A 245 -6.59 -2.88 10.92
N GLU A 246 -5.42 -3.23 10.43
CA GLU A 246 -4.43 -4.04 11.15
C GLU A 246 -3.70 -3.26 12.24
N THR A 247 -3.26 -2.04 11.92
CA THR A 247 -2.39 -1.25 12.81
C THR A 247 -3.14 -0.50 13.89
N LEU A 248 -4.40 -0.08 13.63
CA LEU A 248 -5.15 0.68 14.63
C LEU A 248 -5.76 -0.24 15.69
N PRO A 249 -5.63 0.11 16.99
CA PRO A 249 -6.31 -0.61 18.05
C PRO A 249 -7.82 -0.35 18.03
N GLU A 250 -8.61 -1.27 18.53
CA GLU A 250 -10.01 -1.04 18.82
C GLU A 250 -10.17 -0.01 19.95
N VAL A 251 -11.05 0.97 19.74
CA VAL A 251 -11.13 2.14 20.64
C VAL A 251 -12.51 2.35 21.24
N GLY A 252 -13.51 1.56 20.85
CA GLY A 252 -14.87 1.75 21.29
C GLY A 252 -15.49 3.08 20.82
N ASP A 253 -16.44 3.60 21.59
CA ASP A 253 -17.15 4.84 21.26
C ASP A 253 -16.36 6.07 21.78
N LEU A 254 -15.62 6.72 20.90
CA LEU A 254 -14.90 7.96 21.17
C LEU A 254 -15.80 9.18 21.03
N ASP A 255 -15.45 10.29 21.68
CA ASP A 255 -16.16 11.58 21.56
C ASP A 255 -16.04 12.20 20.15
N LYS A 256 -15.02 11.84 19.40
CA LYS A 256 -14.79 12.19 17.99
C LYS A 256 -13.95 11.11 17.31
N PRO A 257 -14.00 10.96 15.97
CA PRO A 257 -13.16 10.00 15.26
C PRO A 257 -11.67 10.29 15.45
N LYS A 258 -10.85 9.24 15.34
CA LYS A 258 -9.40 9.38 15.26
C LYS A 258 -8.95 9.87 13.88
N PHE A 259 -9.70 9.49 12.85
CA PHE A 259 -9.37 9.76 11.46
C PHE A 259 -10.62 9.71 10.59
N VAL A 260 -10.70 10.57 9.59
CA VAL A 260 -11.81 10.58 8.64
C VAL A 260 -11.27 10.57 7.22
N MET A 261 -11.86 9.72 6.37
CA MET A 261 -11.46 9.57 4.98
C MET A 261 -12.61 9.91 4.04
N PHE A 262 -12.29 10.64 2.97
CA PHE A 262 -13.23 10.97 1.90
C PHE A 262 -12.71 10.40 0.58
N PHE A 263 -13.58 9.66 -0.10
CA PHE A 263 -13.33 9.13 -1.43
C PHE A 263 -14.20 9.85 -2.44
N ASP A 264 -13.61 10.81 -3.16
CA ASP A 264 -14.31 11.48 -4.26
C ASP A 264 -14.42 10.54 -5.47
N GLU A 265 -15.47 10.72 -6.26
CA GLU A 265 -15.84 9.85 -7.40
C GLU A 265 -15.80 8.35 -7.03
N ALA A 266 -16.41 8.01 -5.87
CA ALA A 266 -16.32 6.68 -5.25
C ALA A 266 -16.75 5.53 -6.17
N HIS A 267 -17.55 5.79 -7.22
CA HIS A 267 -17.91 4.79 -8.22
C HIS A 267 -16.69 4.15 -8.89
N LEU A 268 -15.57 4.88 -9.02
CA LEU A 268 -14.34 4.37 -9.62
C LEU A 268 -13.70 3.22 -8.81
N MET A 269 -14.03 3.11 -7.52
CA MET A 269 -13.58 1.98 -6.68
C MET A 269 -14.31 0.67 -7.01
N PHE A 270 -15.51 0.76 -7.57
CA PHE A 270 -16.41 -0.37 -7.79
C PHE A 270 -16.61 -0.69 -9.27
N ASP A 271 -16.40 0.28 -10.17
CA ASP A 271 -16.55 0.12 -11.60
C ASP A 271 -15.52 -0.88 -12.15
N ASN A 272 -16.01 -2.00 -12.69
CA ASN A 272 -15.17 -3.09 -13.23
C ASN A 272 -14.21 -3.74 -12.23
N ALA A 273 -14.41 -3.53 -10.92
CA ALA A 273 -13.63 -4.20 -9.89
C ALA A 273 -13.99 -5.70 -9.81
N ALA A 274 -13.01 -6.54 -9.48
CA ALA A 274 -13.29 -7.94 -9.20
C ALA A 274 -14.19 -8.07 -7.95
N ASN A 275 -15.17 -8.98 -7.95
CA ASN A 275 -16.09 -9.17 -6.83
C ASN A 275 -15.36 -9.34 -5.49
N ALA A 276 -14.28 -10.12 -5.48
CA ALA A 276 -13.47 -10.34 -4.29
C ALA A 276 -12.85 -9.03 -3.72
N LEU A 277 -12.54 -8.06 -4.58
CA LEU A 277 -12.06 -6.74 -4.19
C LEU A 277 -13.17 -5.93 -3.54
N VAL A 278 -14.36 -5.92 -4.15
CA VAL A 278 -15.55 -5.23 -3.62
C VAL A 278 -15.90 -5.79 -2.24
N GLU A 279 -15.96 -7.12 -2.10
CA GLU A 279 -16.25 -7.79 -0.83
C GLU A 279 -15.25 -7.40 0.27
N GLN A 280 -13.97 -7.25 -0.07
CA GLN A 280 -12.96 -6.85 0.90
C GLN A 280 -13.13 -5.40 1.33
N ILE A 281 -13.37 -4.48 0.39
CA ILE A 281 -13.67 -3.09 0.73
C ILE A 281 -14.90 -3.02 1.64
N GLU A 282 -15.96 -3.76 1.33
CA GLU A 282 -17.17 -3.84 2.14
C GLU A 282 -16.87 -4.33 3.57
N GLN A 283 -16.07 -5.38 3.69
CA GLN A 283 -15.69 -5.93 4.98
C GLN A 283 -14.88 -4.92 5.80
N VAL A 284 -13.88 -4.27 5.20
CA VAL A 284 -13.05 -3.29 5.89
C VAL A 284 -13.89 -2.08 6.31
N VAL A 285 -14.72 -1.51 5.43
CA VAL A 285 -15.60 -0.39 5.77
C VAL A 285 -16.52 -0.74 6.94
N ARG A 286 -17.06 -1.95 6.99
CA ARG A 286 -17.92 -2.40 8.11
C ARG A 286 -17.16 -2.45 9.45
N LEU A 287 -15.91 -2.87 9.43
CA LEU A 287 -15.13 -3.14 10.64
C LEU A 287 -14.31 -1.95 11.12
N ILE A 288 -13.84 -1.08 10.21
CA ILE A 288 -12.89 0.01 10.53
C ILE A 288 -13.49 1.05 11.49
N ARG A 289 -14.81 1.08 11.60
CA ARG A 289 -15.51 1.89 12.58
C ARG A 289 -15.06 1.60 14.01
N SER A 290 -14.83 0.33 14.37
CA SER A 290 -14.36 -0.04 15.71
C SER A 290 -12.96 0.51 16.04
N LYS A 291 -12.21 0.92 15.01
CA LYS A 291 -10.90 1.58 15.11
C LYS A 291 -11.00 3.11 15.23
N GLY A 292 -12.22 3.65 15.25
CA GLY A 292 -12.47 5.09 15.32
C GLY A 292 -12.29 5.84 13.99
N VAL A 293 -12.37 5.14 12.86
CA VAL A 293 -12.20 5.72 11.52
C VAL A 293 -13.57 5.92 10.85
N GLY A 294 -13.83 7.13 10.36
CA GLY A 294 -14.98 7.48 9.53
C GLY A 294 -14.64 7.42 8.04
N VAL A 295 -15.52 6.85 7.23
CA VAL A 295 -15.38 6.77 5.77
C VAL A 295 -16.56 7.46 5.11
N TYR A 296 -16.28 8.43 4.23
CA TYR A 296 -17.28 9.20 3.51
C TYR A 296 -17.09 9.03 2.02
N PHE A 297 -18.12 8.55 1.35
CA PHE A 297 -18.11 8.40 -0.11
C PHE A 297 -18.79 9.59 -0.76
N VAL A 298 -18.17 10.09 -1.83
CA VAL A 298 -18.70 11.16 -2.65
C VAL A 298 -18.94 10.61 -4.06
N THR A 299 -20.17 10.66 -4.56
CA THR A 299 -20.55 10.09 -5.85
C THR A 299 -21.59 10.92 -6.57
N GLN A 300 -21.69 10.74 -7.87
CA GLN A 300 -22.72 11.40 -8.67
C GLN A 300 -24.10 10.75 -8.51
N ASN A 301 -24.12 9.46 -8.23
CA ASN A 301 -25.36 8.70 -8.10
C ASN A 301 -25.22 7.69 -6.95
N PRO A 302 -26.16 7.66 -5.97
CA PRO A 302 -26.13 6.67 -4.90
C PRO A 302 -26.12 5.21 -5.40
N LEU A 303 -26.73 4.93 -6.55
CA LEU A 303 -26.77 3.58 -7.15
C LEU A 303 -25.43 3.10 -7.70
N ASP A 304 -24.42 3.95 -7.73
CA ASP A 304 -23.07 3.56 -8.15
C ASP A 304 -22.32 2.81 -7.03
N LEU A 305 -22.84 2.84 -5.81
CA LEU A 305 -22.28 2.10 -4.67
C LEU A 305 -23.07 0.80 -4.43
N PRO A 306 -22.40 -0.29 -4.02
CA PRO A 306 -23.08 -1.51 -3.58
C PRO A 306 -24.06 -1.26 -2.43
N ASP A 307 -25.20 -1.95 -2.44
CA ASP A 307 -26.23 -1.82 -1.39
C ASP A 307 -25.69 -2.15 0.01
N THR A 308 -24.75 -3.08 0.10
CA THR A 308 -24.06 -3.47 1.32
C THR A 308 -23.25 -2.32 1.93
N ILE A 309 -22.63 -1.48 1.11
CA ILE A 309 -21.94 -0.26 1.55
C ILE A 309 -22.95 0.83 1.88
N LEU A 310 -23.92 1.08 0.99
CA LEU A 310 -24.96 2.10 1.22
C LEU A 310 -25.67 1.92 2.56
N GLY A 311 -25.87 0.68 2.99
CA GLY A 311 -26.47 0.34 4.29
C GLY A 311 -25.62 0.72 5.50
N GLN A 312 -24.31 0.98 5.32
CA GLN A 312 -23.38 1.39 6.38
C GLN A 312 -23.26 2.93 6.51
N LEU A 313 -23.73 3.70 5.51
CA LEU A 313 -23.52 5.13 5.43
C LEU A 313 -24.66 5.87 6.17
N GLY A 314 -24.43 6.13 7.46
CA GLY A 314 -25.44 6.72 8.34
C GLY A 314 -25.63 8.22 8.16
N ASN A 315 -24.55 8.97 7.87
CA ASN A 315 -24.61 10.42 7.68
C ASN A 315 -24.77 10.76 6.20
N ARG A 316 -25.86 11.41 5.82
CA ARG A 316 -26.23 11.59 4.42
C ARG A 316 -26.44 13.02 4.02
N VAL A 317 -25.83 13.41 2.91
CA VAL A 317 -26.02 14.68 2.21
C VAL A 317 -26.34 14.40 0.75
N GLN A 318 -27.55 14.72 0.32
CA GLN A 318 -28.02 14.51 -1.05
C GLN A 318 -28.25 15.86 -1.73
N HIS A 319 -27.40 16.20 -2.68
CA HIS A 319 -27.61 17.32 -3.61
C HIS A 319 -28.55 16.94 -4.74
N ALA A 320 -28.88 17.92 -5.58
CA ALA A 320 -29.77 17.70 -6.72
C ALA A 320 -29.34 16.54 -7.60
N LEU A 321 -30.29 15.72 -8.00
CA LEU A 321 -30.14 14.75 -9.10
C LEU A 321 -31.00 15.20 -10.26
N ARG A 322 -30.49 15.01 -11.48
CA ARG A 322 -31.25 15.25 -12.69
C ARG A 322 -32.03 13.98 -13.03
N ALA A 323 -33.32 14.13 -13.35
CA ALA A 323 -34.24 13.00 -13.60
C ALA A 323 -34.66 12.94 -15.08
N PHE A 324 -33.70 13.04 -16.01
CA PHE A 324 -33.98 13.10 -17.44
C PHE A 324 -34.24 11.71 -18.06
N THR A 325 -33.62 10.69 -17.53
CA THR A 325 -33.74 9.32 -18.03
C THR A 325 -34.45 8.41 -17.03
N PRO A 326 -35.00 7.25 -17.46
CA PRO A 326 -35.55 6.27 -16.53
C PRO A 326 -34.54 5.79 -15.46
N ARG A 327 -33.25 5.74 -15.80
CA ARG A 327 -32.18 5.42 -14.85
C ARG A 327 -32.05 6.50 -13.79
N ASP A 328 -32.10 7.78 -14.18
CA ASP A 328 -32.02 8.90 -13.25
C ASP A 328 -33.24 8.96 -12.34
N GLN A 329 -34.44 8.69 -12.85
CA GLN A 329 -35.67 8.61 -12.04
C GLN A 329 -35.58 7.49 -11.01
N LYS A 330 -35.01 6.33 -11.38
CA LYS A 330 -34.76 5.25 -10.45
C LYS A 330 -33.76 5.67 -9.36
N ALA A 331 -32.72 6.43 -9.71
CA ALA A 331 -31.74 6.96 -8.77
C ALA A 331 -32.38 7.94 -7.77
N VAL A 332 -33.20 8.87 -8.24
CA VAL A 332 -33.96 9.79 -7.37
C VAL A 332 -34.83 9.03 -6.40
N LYS A 333 -35.58 8.03 -6.88
CA LYS A 333 -36.45 7.19 -6.04
C LYS A 333 -35.61 6.43 -4.99
N ALA A 334 -34.55 5.77 -5.39
CA ALA A 334 -33.67 5.04 -4.48
C ALA A 334 -33.05 5.97 -3.42
N ALA A 335 -32.56 7.15 -3.82
CA ALA A 335 -32.06 8.15 -2.89
C ALA A 335 -33.14 8.57 -1.88
N ALA A 336 -34.38 8.84 -2.35
CA ALA A 336 -35.46 9.27 -1.51
C ALA A 336 -35.86 8.22 -0.48
N GLU A 337 -35.86 6.94 -0.84
CA GLU A 337 -36.22 5.81 0.04
C GLU A 337 -35.19 5.58 1.16
N THR A 338 -33.98 6.13 1.04
CA THR A 338 -32.95 5.98 2.06
C THR A 338 -33.00 6.99 3.21
N PHE A 339 -33.87 8.00 3.11
CA PHE A 339 -34.03 9.01 4.15
C PHE A 339 -35.17 8.66 5.10
N ARG A 340 -34.98 9.01 6.38
CA ARG A 340 -36.09 9.03 7.31
C ARG A 340 -37.04 10.15 6.92
N SER A 341 -38.34 9.82 6.74
CA SER A 341 -39.36 10.76 6.26
C SER A 341 -39.51 11.98 7.17
N ASN A 342 -39.69 13.15 6.54
CA ASN A 342 -40.17 14.37 7.16
C ASN A 342 -41.52 14.69 6.52
N PRO A 343 -42.63 14.82 7.32
CA PRO A 343 -43.96 15.07 6.78
C PRO A 343 -44.06 16.31 5.91
N ASN A 344 -43.18 17.28 6.11
CA ASN A 344 -43.16 18.56 5.39
C ASN A 344 -42.38 18.52 4.08
N ILE A 345 -41.65 17.42 3.79
CA ILE A 345 -40.74 17.33 2.64
C ILE A 345 -41.09 16.11 1.78
N LYS A 346 -41.50 16.35 0.55
CA LYS A 346 -41.61 15.32 -0.48
C LYS A 346 -40.21 15.07 -1.08
N VAL A 347 -39.48 14.12 -0.51
CA VAL A 347 -38.08 13.89 -0.73
C VAL A 347 -37.70 13.75 -2.22
N ALA A 348 -38.45 12.94 -2.98
CA ALA A 348 -38.19 12.70 -4.40
C ALA A 348 -38.39 13.95 -5.27
N GLU A 349 -39.45 14.77 -4.96
CA GLU A 349 -39.68 16.03 -5.66
C GLU A 349 -38.56 17.04 -5.29
N ALA A 350 -38.27 17.15 -4.00
CA ALA A 350 -37.26 18.06 -3.50
C ALA A 350 -35.85 17.79 -4.11
N ILE A 351 -35.43 16.53 -4.25
CA ILE A 351 -34.13 16.18 -4.87
C ILE A 351 -34.00 16.78 -6.29
N ALA A 352 -35.07 16.79 -7.06
CA ALA A 352 -35.03 17.34 -8.44
C ALA A 352 -35.04 18.87 -8.48
N GLU A 353 -35.47 19.54 -7.42
CA GLU A 353 -35.67 21.00 -7.32
C GLU A 353 -34.54 21.72 -6.56
N LEU A 354 -33.63 21.00 -5.90
CA LEU A 354 -32.54 21.59 -5.13
C LEU A 354 -31.69 22.53 -5.99
N GLY A 355 -31.40 23.70 -5.46
CA GLY A 355 -30.45 24.65 -6.06
C GLY A 355 -28.98 24.28 -5.78
N VAL A 356 -28.05 25.05 -6.38
CA VAL A 356 -26.63 24.87 -6.13
C VAL A 356 -26.29 25.27 -4.68
N GLY A 357 -25.68 24.33 -3.94
CA GLY A 357 -25.36 24.49 -2.52
C GLY A 357 -26.52 24.22 -1.59
N GLU A 358 -27.69 23.82 -2.11
CA GLU A 358 -28.74 23.18 -1.32
C GLU A 358 -28.55 21.67 -1.29
N ALA A 359 -29.01 21.04 -0.20
CA ALA A 359 -29.00 19.59 -0.06
C ALA A 359 -30.15 19.12 0.85
N LEU A 360 -30.53 17.87 0.69
CA LEU A 360 -31.25 17.12 1.70
C LEU A 360 -30.25 16.50 2.66
N VAL A 361 -30.40 16.78 3.94
CA VAL A 361 -29.44 16.39 4.98
C VAL A 361 -30.14 15.54 6.02
N SER A 362 -29.53 14.43 6.38
CA SER A 362 -29.94 13.58 7.51
C SER A 362 -28.70 13.02 8.17
N PHE A 363 -28.44 13.45 9.40
CA PHE A 363 -27.34 12.95 10.22
C PHE A 363 -27.88 12.03 11.30
N LEU A 364 -27.00 11.32 11.96
CA LEU A 364 -27.35 10.42 13.06
C LEU A 364 -27.50 11.22 14.37
N ASP A 365 -28.56 10.92 15.10
CA ASP A 365 -28.74 11.42 16.48
C ASP A 365 -27.79 10.70 17.47
N GLU A 366 -27.80 11.11 18.73
CA GLU A 366 -26.96 10.54 19.81
C GLU A 366 -27.15 9.02 20.01
N LYS A 367 -28.28 8.46 19.56
CA LYS A 367 -28.60 7.03 19.63
C LYS A 367 -28.21 6.27 18.36
N GLY A 368 -27.67 6.98 17.36
CA GLY A 368 -27.31 6.41 16.07
C GLY A 368 -28.50 6.17 15.14
N MET A 369 -29.64 6.84 15.39
CA MET A 369 -30.77 6.83 14.49
C MET A 369 -30.73 8.00 13.53
N PRO A 370 -31.06 7.80 12.24
CA PRO A 370 -31.14 8.92 11.30
C PRO A 370 -32.17 9.95 11.77
N GLU A 371 -31.79 11.23 11.78
CA GLU A 371 -32.76 12.32 11.99
C GLU A 371 -33.70 12.44 10.77
N PRO A 372 -34.92 12.97 10.94
CA PRO A 372 -35.77 13.30 9.79
C PRO A 372 -35.01 14.18 8.80
N VAL A 373 -35.19 13.91 7.51
CA VAL A 373 -34.53 14.68 6.45
C VAL A 373 -34.92 16.15 6.48
N GLU A 374 -33.94 17.04 6.33
CA GLU A 374 -34.13 18.49 6.23
C GLU A 374 -33.60 19.01 4.88
N ARG A 375 -34.32 19.97 4.30
CA ARG A 375 -33.81 20.75 3.14
C ARG A 375 -32.97 21.90 3.68
N ALA A 376 -31.70 21.89 3.39
CA ALA A 376 -30.72 22.79 4.00
C ALA A 376 -29.82 23.44 2.97
N LEU A 377 -29.25 24.58 3.36
CA LEU A 377 -28.15 25.23 2.68
C LEU A 377 -26.85 24.81 3.35
N ILE A 378 -25.90 24.33 2.53
CA ILE A 378 -24.57 23.98 3.02
C ILE A 378 -23.84 25.26 3.46
N LEU A 379 -23.17 25.22 4.60
CA LEU A 379 -22.32 26.30 5.07
C LEU A 379 -21.20 26.57 4.05
N PRO A 380 -20.86 27.83 3.79
CA PRO A 380 -19.79 28.14 2.87
C PRO A 380 -18.45 27.59 3.40
N PRO A 381 -17.54 27.17 2.52
CA PRO A 381 -16.23 26.75 2.93
C PRO A 381 -15.44 27.91 3.52
N GLN A 382 -14.56 27.61 4.44
CA GLN A 382 -13.68 28.59 5.10
C GLN A 382 -12.43 28.85 4.26
N SER A 383 -12.00 27.85 3.49
CA SER A 383 -10.83 27.89 2.63
C SER A 383 -11.15 28.34 1.21
N ALA A 384 -10.12 28.59 0.43
CA ALA A 384 -10.24 29.01 -0.95
C ALA A 384 -10.80 27.91 -1.87
N LEU A 385 -11.79 28.25 -2.71
CA LEU A 385 -12.34 27.32 -3.71
C LEU A 385 -11.41 27.11 -4.90
N THR A 386 -10.56 28.11 -5.19
CA THR A 386 -9.61 28.05 -6.29
C THR A 386 -8.45 27.13 -5.92
N PRO A 387 -8.06 26.17 -6.79
CA PRO A 387 -6.87 25.37 -6.56
C PRO A 387 -5.60 26.22 -6.41
N LEU A 388 -4.61 25.70 -5.67
CA LEU A 388 -3.29 26.33 -5.60
C LEU A 388 -2.60 26.33 -6.96
N ALA A 389 -1.80 27.35 -7.22
CA ALA A 389 -0.84 27.33 -8.30
C ALA A 389 0.15 26.16 -8.08
N ALA A 390 0.63 25.55 -9.20
CA ALA A 390 1.53 24.39 -9.11
C ALA A 390 2.80 24.70 -8.31
N GLU A 391 3.36 25.90 -8.49
CA GLU A 391 4.57 26.35 -7.81
C GLU A 391 4.34 26.46 -6.28
N GLU A 392 3.18 26.94 -5.86
CA GLU A 392 2.84 27.07 -4.45
C GLU A 392 2.62 25.71 -3.81
N ARG A 393 1.91 24.79 -4.49
CA ARG A 393 1.75 23.42 -4.04
C ARG A 393 3.09 22.72 -3.90
N ASN A 394 3.98 22.86 -4.89
CA ASN A 394 5.31 22.27 -4.88
C ASN A 394 6.13 22.82 -3.70
N ARG A 395 6.06 24.13 -3.45
CA ARG A 395 6.72 24.74 -2.29
C ARG A 395 6.22 24.16 -0.97
N LEU A 396 4.91 23.96 -0.83
CA LEU A 396 4.32 23.43 0.41
C LEU A 396 4.81 22.01 0.69
N PHE A 397 4.69 21.07 -0.25
CA PHE A 397 5.08 19.69 0.03
C PHE A 397 6.61 19.50 0.13
N GLN A 398 7.41 20.27 -0.60
CA GLN A 398 8.88 20.20 -0.51
C GLN A 398 9.44 20.74 0.81
N ASN A 399 8.70 21.63 1.47
CA ASN A 399 9.05 22.17 2.79
C ASN A 399 8.38 21.41 3.95
N ASP A 400 7.58 20.37 3.67
CA ASP A 400 7.00 19.53 4.71
C ASP A 400 8.07 18.66 5.38
N ASP A 401 7.96 18.49 6.71
CA ASP A 401 8.92 17.73 7.52
C ASP A 401 9.02 16.25 7.11
N LEU A 402 7.98 15.69 6.47
CA LEU A 402 7.95 14.32 5.98
C LEU A 402 8.58 14.16 4.59
N TYR A 403 8.71 15.24 3.81
CA TYR A 403 9.27 15.15 2.46
C TYR A 403 10.70 14.58 2.44
N PRO A 404 11.64 15.01 3.31
CA PRO A 404 12.98 14.42 3.36
C PRO A 404 13.00 12.92 3.67
N ILE A 405 11.97 12.42 4.40
CA ILE A 405 11.87 11.02 4.79
C ILE A 405 11.44 10.17 3.59
N TYR A 406 10.44 10.64 2.84
CA TYR A 406 9.78 9.84 1.79
C TYR A 406 10.23 10.16 0.36
N LYS A 407 10.97 11.25 0.09
CA LYS A 407 11.28 11.71 -1.27
C LYS A 407 12.06 10.68 -2.09
N ASP A 408 13.08 10.09 -1.51
CA ASP A 408 13.98 9.18 -2.20
C ASP A 408 13.62 7.72 -1.92
N MET A 409 13.66 6.89 -2.95
CA MET A 409 13.55 5.44 -2.77
C MET A 409 14.86 4.90 -2.23
N VAL A 410 14.78 4.03 -1.23
CA VAL A 410 15.93 3.35 -0.62
C VAL A 410 15.95 1.90 -1.10
N ASP A 411 17.09 1.44 -1.56
CA ASP A 411 17.32 0.06 -1.97
C ASP A 411 18.12 -0.66 -0.88
N ASN A 412 17.40 -1.24 0.09
CA ASN A 412 18.02 -1.99 1.17
C ASN A 412 18.28 -3.44 0.74
N TYR A 413 19.17 -4.13 1.49
CA TYR A 413 19.43 -5.56 1.28
C TYR A 413 18.14 -6.38 1.40
N SER A 414 17.84 -7.14 0.37
CA SER A 414 16.55 -7.78 0.18
C SER A 414 16.67 -9.21 -0.36
N ALA A 415 15.57 -9.81 -0.77
CA ALA A 415 15.55 -11.13 -1.37
C ALA A 415 16.40 -11.22 -2.65
N PHE A 416 16.49 -10.14 -3.43
CA PHE A 416 17.28 -10.08 -4.65
C PHE A 416 18.77 -10.30 -4.37
N GLU A 417 19.35 -9.55 -3.44
CA GLU A 417 20.77 -9.64 -3.06
C GLU A 417 21.05 -10.97 -2.37
N ALA A 418 20.17 -11.42 -1.45
CA ALA A 418 20.30 -12.69 -0.76
C ALA A 418 20.31 -13.89 -1.72
N LEU A 419 19.45 -13.88 -2.75
CA LEU A 419 19.43 -14.91 -3.78
C LEU A 419 20.67 -14.88 -4.65
N ALA A 420 21.14 -13.69 -5.05
CA ALA A 420 22.37 -13.55 -5.83
C ALA A 420 23.59 -14.09 -5.08
N GLU A 421 23.69 -13.84 -3.77
CA GLU A 421 24.74 -14.41 -2.92
C GLU A 421 24.62 -15.93 -2.80
N ALA A 422 23.40 -16.46 -2.58
CA ALA A 422 23.16 -17.90 -2.49
C ALA A 422 23.51 -18.62 -3.80
N ASP A 423 23.11 -18.07 -4.93
CA ASP A 423 23.44 -18.61 -6.27
C ASP A 423 24.95 -18.60 -6.53
N SER A 424 25.64 -17.54 -6.12
CA SER A 424 27.10 -17.42 -6.25
C SER A 424 27.82 -18.46 -5.39
N GLN A 425 27.36 -18.67 -4.15
CA GLN A 425 27.90 -19.72 -3.25
C GLN A 425 27.69 -21.12 -3.81
N ALA A 426 26.47 -21.41 -4.28
CA ALA A 426 26.15 -22.70 -4.88
C ALA A 426 26.96 -22.97 -6.15
N ALA A 427 27.20 -21.95 -6.99
CA ALA A 427 28.06 -22.06 -8.17
C ALA A 427 29.52 -22.36 -7.78
N ALA A 428 30.05 -21.67 -6.80
CA ALA A 428 31.41 -21.89 -6.30
C ALA A 428 31.59 -23.31 -5.68
N GLU A 429 30.61 -23.77 -4.90
CA GLU A 429 30.60 -25.13 -4.34
C GLU A 429 30.54 -26.20 -5.44
N LYS A 430 29.73 -25.97 -6.48
CA LYS A 430 29.61 -26.88 -7.62
C LYS A 430 30.89 -26.97 -8.44
N GLU A 431 31.56 -25.80 -8.63
CA GLU A 431 32.85 -25.74 -9.29
C GLU A 431 33.95 -26.46 -8.50
N ALA A 432 33.99 -26.24 -7.18
CA ALA A 432 34.89 -26.93 -6.28
C ALA A 432 34.65 -28.47 -6.26
N ALA A 433 33.38 -28.89 -6.23
CA ALA A 433 33.03 -30.30 -6.27
C ALA A 433 33.39 -30.96 -7.62
N ASN A 434 33.24 -30.23 -8.74
CA ASN A 434 33.65 -30.72 -10.06
C ASN A 434 35.16 -30.82 -10.17
N ALA A 435 35.91 -29.83 -9.69
CA ALA A 435 37.38 -29.87 -9.66
C ALA A 435 37.89 -31.03 -8.79
N ALA A 436 37.27 -31.28 -7.63
CA ALA A 436 37.61 -32.43 -6.79
C ALA A 436 37.36 -33.80 -7.49
N LYS A 437 36.21 -33.91 -8.21
CA LYS A 437 35.90 -35.11 -9.00
C LYS A 437 36.88 -35.33 -10.18
N GLU A 438 37.35 -34.25 -10.83
CA GLU A 438 38.33 -34.33 -11.88
C GLU A 438 39.71 -34.75 -11.33
N GLN A 439 40.11 -34.22 -10.16
CA GLN A 439 41.33 -34.63 -9.47
C GLN A 439 41.29 -36.09 -9.07
N GLU A 440 40.16 -36.56 -8.50
CA GLU A 440 39.99 -37.98 -8.16
C GLU A 440 40.05 -38.90 -9.39
N LYS A 441 39.42 -38.49 -10.50
CA LYS A 441 39.53 -39.24 -11.76
C LYS A 441 40.96 -39.26 -12.31
N ALA A 442 41.69 -38.15 -12.24
CA ALA A 442 43.07 -38.07 -12.66
C ALA A 442 43.97 -38.95 -11.79
N GLN A 443 43.77 -38.95 -10.46
CA GLN A 443 44.49 -39.83 -9.55
C GLN A 443 44.24 -41.32 -9.85
N LYS A 444 42.96 -41.71 -10.01
CA LYS A 444 42.58 -43.09 -10.37
C LYS A 444 43.12 -43.50 -11.74
N ALA A 445 43.22 -42.58 -12.68
CA ALA A 445 43.86 -42.85 -13.99
C ALA A 445 45.37 -43.05 -13.85
N ALA A 446 46.05 -42.21 -13.09
CA ALA A 446 47.48 -42.32 -12.80
C ALA A 446 47.80 -43.64 -12.02
N GLU A 447 47.00 -44.00 -11.04
CA GLU A 447 47.13 -45.29 -10.33
C GLU A 447 46.93 -46.50 -11.25
N LYS A 448 45.97 -46.44 -12.23
CA LYS A 448 45.81 -47.49 -13.23
C LYS A 448 46.96 -47.55 -14.23
N GLU A 449 47.53 -46.45 -14.65
CA GLU A 449 48.73 -46.43 -15.51
C GLU A 449 49.94 -46.96 -14.73
N ALA A 450 50.12 -46.60 -13.46
CA ALA A 450 51.18 -47.15 -12.62
C ALA A 450 51.00 -48.66 -12.37
N ALA A 451 49.76 -49.18 -12.24
CA ALA A 451 49.45 -50.59 -12.07
C ALA A 451 49.61 -51.40 -13.38
N ASN A 452 49.51 -50.79 -14.56
CA ASN A 452 49.73 -51.42 -15.87
C ASN A 452 51.14 -51.25 -16.43
N ALA A 453 52.01 -50.52 -15.76
CA ALA A 453 53.43 -50.44 -16.14
C ALA A 453 54.07 -51.78 -15.80
N ASP A 454 54.50 -52.46 -16.87
CA ASP A 454 55.11 -53.78 -16.87
C ASP A 454 56.26 -53.89 -15.85
N PRO A 455 56.30 -54.87 -14.91
CA PRO A 455 57.38 -54.99 -13.95
C PRO A 455 58.75 -55.29 -14.56
N GLY A 456 58.83 -55.50 -15.91
CA GLY A 456 60.03 -55.84 -16.63
C GLY A 456 61.06 -54.71 -16.82
N ILE A 457 60.70 -53.43 -16.67
CA ILE A 457 61.65 -52.34 -16.96
C ILE A 457 62.33 -51.78 -15.66
N LEU A 458 61.70 -51.97 -14.48
CA LEU A 458 62.32 -51.55 -13.22
C LEU A 458 63.28 -52.58 -12.60
N GLY A 459 63.23 -53.85 -13.05
CA GLY A 459 64.14 -54.89 -12.58
C GLY A 459 65.60 -54.77 -13.06
N GLY A 460 65.86 -53.98 -14.08
CA GLY A 460 67.19 -53.84 -14.70
C GLY A 460 68.12 -52.77 -14.07
N LEU A 461 67.57 -51.86 -13.24
CA LEU A 461 68.35 -50.77 -12.67
C LEU A 461 68.77 -50.92 -11.21
N ILE A 462 68.22 -51.94 -10.48
CA ILE A 462 68.56 -52.17 -9.06
C ILE A 462 69.53 -53.30 -8.84
N GLY A 463 69.95 -53.99 -9.92
CA GLY A 463 70.94 -55.12 -9.87
C GLY A 463 72.40 -54.73 -9.73
N GLY A 464 72.79 -53.50 -9.56
CA GLY A 464 74.13 -53.04 -9.67
C GLY A 464 74.82 -52.39 -8.45
N LEU A 465 74.28 -52.47 -7.25
CA LEU A 465 74.97 -51.91 -6.08
C LEU A 465 74.56 -52.62 -4.79
N SER A 466 74.88 -53.89 -4.63
CA SER A 466 74.87 -54.57 -3.31
C SER A 466 76.31 -54.76 -2.86
N GLY A 467 76.78 -53.90 -2.03
CA GLY A 467 78.06 -54.01 -1.35
C GLY A 467 78.14 -53.01 -0.19
N GLY A 468 77.83 -53.48 1.03
CA GLY A 468 78.44 -52.85 2.18
C GLY A 468 77.63 -52.17 3.22
N ARG A 469 77.38 -52.91 4.32
CA ARG A 469 77.36 -52.48 5.73
C ARG A 469 76.19 -51.68 6.27
N LYS A 470 75.60 -52.36 7.27
CA LYS A 470 74.75 -51.87 8.37
C LYS A 470 75.13 -50.51 8.96
N LYS A 471 74.15 -49.64 9.18
CA LYS A 471 73.84 -49.03 10.49
C LYS A 471 72.56 -48.21 10.47
N SER A 472 71.82 -48.44 11.52
CA SER A 472 70.66 -47.77 12.13
C SER A 472 70.42 -46.27 11.77
N GLY A 473 69.15 -45.88 11.63
CA GLY A 473 68.70 -44.54 11.99
C GLY A 473 67.63 -43.97 11.13
N GLN A 474 66.45 -43.95 11.67
CA GLN A 474 65.35 -42.99 11.48
C GLN A 474 64.93 -42.57 10.07
N GLY A 475 63.69 -42.82 9.82
CA GLY A 475 62.93 -42.49 8.61
C GLY A 475 62.84 -41.02 8.25
N LEU A 476 62.75 -40.83 6.99
CA LEU A 476 62.25 -39.62 6.37
C LEU A 476 61.46 -40.07 5.14
N GLY A 477 60.27 -40.57 5.40
CA GLY A 477 59.22 -40.71 4.39
C GLY A 477 58.35 -39.47 4.48
N TYR A 478 58.79 -38.37 3.89
CA TYR A 478 57.91 -37.21 3.71
C TYR A 478 56.92 -37.58 2.58
N ASN A 479 55.67 -37.86 2.96
CA ASN A 479 54.56 -38.00 2.05
C ASN A 479 54.27 -36.62 1.44
N VAL A 480 54.56 -36.44 0.15
CA VAL A 480 54.23 -35.26 -0.62
C VAL A 480 52.71 -34.99 -0.61
N ALA A 481 51.88 -36.03 -0.36
CA ALA A 481 50.44 -35.92 -0.19
C ALA A 481 50.03 -35.11 1.08
N ASP A 482 50.81 -35.24 2.21
CA ASP A 482 50.50 -34.50 3.45
C ASP A 482 50.91 -33.00 3.33
N ALA A 483 51.90 -32.67 2.54
CA ALA A 483 52.34 -31.29 2.32
C ALA A 483 51.32 -30.48 1.48
N ILE A 484 50.70 -31.10 0.49
CA ILE A 484 49.69 -30.46 -0.36
C ILE A 484 48.36 -30.33 0.40
N GLY A 485 47.94 -31.36 1.15
CA GLY A 485 46.72 -31.33 1.97
C GLY A 485 46.75 -30.27 3.09
N SER A 486 47.94 -30.07 3.70
CA SER A 486 48.10 -29.10 4.80
C SER A 486 48.11 -27.63 4.28
N GLN A 487 48.53 -27.41 3.03
CA GLN A 487 48.53 -26.06 2.43
C GLN A 487 47.14 -25.64 1.96
N ILE A 488 46.37 -26.56 1.39
CA ILE A 488 44.96 -26.30 0.98
C ILE A 488 44.09 -26.06 2.20
N ASN A 489 44.23 -26.86 3.26
CA ASN A 489 43.46 -26.70 4.51
C ASN A 489 43.78 -25.38 5.21
N ARG A 490 45.04 -24.89 5.18
CA ARG A 490 45.42 -23.59 5.74
C ARG A 490 44.83 -22.42 4.94
N GLN A 491 44.76 -22.51 3.62
CA GLN A 491 44.16 -21.43 2.81
C GLN A 491 42.65 -21.34 2.96
N VAL A 492 41.95 -22.47 2.99
CA VAL A 492 40.50 -22.53 3.21
C VAL A 492 40.13 -22.08 4.63
N THR A 493 40.86 -22.52 5.65
CA THR A 493 40.61 -22.12 7.05
C THR A 493 40.88 -20.61 7.25
N ASN A 494 41.90 -20.05 6.59
CA ASN A 494 42.22 -18.63 6.66
C ASN A 494 41.24 -17.75 5.87
N ALA A 495 40.62 -18.24 4.78
CA ALA A 495 39.60 -17.54 4.03
C ALA A 495 38.27 -17.48 4.82
N ILE A 496 37.88 -18.61 5.44
CA ILE A 496 36.66 -18.68 6.31
C ILE A 496 36.83 -17.81 7.56
N SER A 497 38.01 -17.83 8.22
CA SER A 497 38.30 -17.00 9.40
C SER A 497 38.32 -15.49 9.10
N ARG A 498 38.72 -15.06 7.89
CA ARG A 498 38.70 -13.63 7.50
C ARG A 498 37.30 -13.16 7.17
N SER A 499 36.44 -13.99 6.59
CA SER A 499 35.06 -13.70 6.27
C SER A 499 34.20 -13.58 7.55
N VAL A 500 34.36 -14.49 8.51
CA VAL A 500 33.67 -14.47 9.80
C VAL A 500 34.12 -13.30 10.67
N MET A 501 35.42 -12.96 10.68
CA MET A 501 35.92 -11.79 11.44
C MET A 501 35.47 -10.46 10.82
N GLY A 502 35.22 -10.39 9.51
CA GLY A 502 34.65 -9.22 8.84
C GLY A 502 33.19 -8.95 9.24
N ILE A 503 32.40 -9.99 9.37
CA ILE A 503 30.99 -9.92 9.77
C ILE A 503 30.85 -9.50 11.25
N ILE A 504 31.67 -10.06 12.14
CA ILE A 504 31.64 -9.72 13.58
C ILE A 504 32.08 -8.27 13.82
N LYS A 505 33.01 -7.73 13.02
CA LYS A 505 33.48 -6.35 13.18
C LYS A 505 32.49 -5.28 12.73
N ASN A 506 31.53 -5.63 11.87
CA ASN A 506 30.44 -4.75 11.45
C ASN A 506 29.17 -4.81 12.33
N MET A 507 29.07 -5.83 13.21
CA MET A 507 27.97 -5.93 14.18
C MET A 507 28.20 -5.12 15.48
N PHE A 508 29.41 -4.57 15.69
CA PHE A 508 29.75 -3.79 16.88
C PHE A 508 30.29 -2.38 16.55
N LYS A 509 29.78 -1.77 15.45
CA LYS A 509 29.96 -0.34 15.21
C LYS A 509 28.64 0.39 15.10
#